data_794abc6809d68476156a6f2050346627
#
_entry.id   794abc6809d68476156a6f2050346627
#
_cell.length_a   1.000
_cell.length_b   1.000
_cell.length_c   1.000
_cell.angle_alpha   90.00
_cell.angle_beta   90.00
_cell.angle_gamma   90.00
#
_symmetry.space_group_name_H-M   'P 1'
#
loop_
_entity.id
_entity.type
_entity.pdbx_description
1 polymer ?
#
loop_
_entity_poly.entity_id
_entity_poly.type
_entity_poly.pdbx_seq_one_letter_code
_entity_poly.pdbx_strand_id
1 'polypeptide(L)'
;MIRTGLKYLFAICVLAVFSAMLWAVYSFARNSRHEVTCQDIRIQYRDDYRFVSEKDVTEALRRNFGSFSGWRIDSLDLASIERLVDNHSAVLKSEAWTTGDGILHISITQRQPVMRFQKGDKGFYIDDRGFIFPLQKGHSAHVPVVDGNIPVKMAERYKGMAQNPRERAWLEGMAELAGFLARSKTWENSIVQMTVNEDGDLVLVPRNGKERFIFGKPDSPAEKFARIADYYRYVKPSRDEDWYRTVNVKYKGQLICRQ
;
A
#
# COMPACT_ATOMS: atom_id res chain seq x y z
N MET A 1 -58.46 -15.65 41.79
CA MET A 1 -57.82 -14.37 41.45
C MET A 1 -56.56 -14.07 42.26
N ILE A 2 -56.44 -14.36 43.54
CA ILE A 2 -55.28 -14.05 44.40
C ILE A 2 -54.00 -14.81 43.98
N ARG A 3 -54.11 -16.07 43.56
CA ARG A 3 -52.94 -16.88 43.14
C ARG A 3 -52.28 -16.40 41.82
N THR A 4 -53.03 -15.78 40.92
CA THR A 4 -52.50 -15.24 39.65
C THR A 4 -51.75 -13.93 39.87
N GLY A 5 -52.28 -13.03 40.74
CA GLY A 5 -51.58 -11.80 41.11
C GLY A 5 -50.24 -12.03 41.80
N LEU A 6 -50.16 -13.06 42.66
CA LEU A 6 -48.90 -13.42 43.34
C LEU A 6 -47.81 -13.91 42.38
N LYS A 7 -48.22 -14.63 41.31
CA LYS A 7 -47.26 -15.06 40.24
C LYS A 7 -46.69 -13.88 39.45
N TYR A 8 -47.53 -12.90 39.11
CA TYR A 8 -47.07 -11.69 38.43
C TYR A 8 -46.17 -10.84 39.30
N LEU A 9 -46.50 -10.70 40.59
CA LEU A 9 -45.65 -9.99 41.56
C LEU A 9 -44.29 -10.67 41.69
N PHE A 10 -44.23 -11.99 41.78
CA PHE A 10 -42.98 -12.77 41.82
C PHE A 10 -42.17 -12.58 40.52
N ALA A 11 -42.79 -12.63 39.36
CA ALA A 11 -42.11 -12.42 38.08
C ALA A 11 -41.52 -11.00 37.96
N ILE A 12 -42.23 -9.98 38.43
CA ILE A 12 -41.73 -8.58 38.46
C ILE A 12 -40.54 -8.46 39.40
N CYS A 13 -40.59 -9.08 40.60
CA CYS A 13 -39.46 -9.08 41.52
C CYS A 13 -38.22 -9.74 40.93
N VAL A 14 -38.36 -10.89 40.26
CA VAL A 14 -37.26 -11.60 39.57
C VAL A 14 -36.67 -10.71 38.47
N LEU A 15 -37.49 -10.10 37.63
CA LEU A 15 -37.04 -9.18 36.59
C LEU A 15 -36.28 -7.95 37.17
N ALA A 16 -36.79 -7.38 38.28
CA ALA A 16 -36.14 -6.25 38.94
C ALA A 16 -34.75 -6.64 39.53
N VAL A 17 -34.66 -7.81 40.16
CA VAL A 17 -33.37 -8.34 40.66
C VAL A 17 -32.41 -8.59 39.54
N PHE A 18 -32.86 -9.20 38.43
CA PHE A 18 -32.01 -9.48 37.26
C PHE A 18 -31.51 -8.19 36.59
N SER A 19 -32.39 -7.19 36.42
CA SER A 19 -31.98 -5.88 35.89
C SER A 19 -30.99 -5.14 36.79
N ALA A 20 -31.20 -5.20 38.12
CA ALA A 20 -30.27 -4.62 39.10
C ALA A 20 -28.90 -5.32 39.06
N MET A 21 -28.90 -6.65 38.90
CA MET A 21 -27.67 -7.43 38.77
C MET A 21 -26.92 -7.08 37.46
N LEU A 22 -27.61 -6.98 36.34
CA LEU A 22 -27.01 -6.53 35.08
C LEU A 22 -26.44 -5.11 35.19
N TRP A 23 -27.18 -4.22 35.82
CA TRP A 23 -26.70 -2.85 36.04
C TRP A 23 -25.46 -2.80 36.97
N ALA A 24 -25.43 -3.60 38.04
CA ALA A 24 -24.27 -3.72 38.91
C ALA A 24 -23.03 -4.26 38.21
N VAL A 25 -23.20 -5.32 37.38
CA VAL A 25 -22.11 -5.88 36.57
C VAL A 25 -21.61 -4.85 35.55
N TYR A 26 -22.51 -4.16 34.88
CA TYR A 26 -22.17 -3.10 33.93
C TYR A 26 -21.42 -1.94 34.61
N SER A 27 -21.92 -1.46 35.79
CA SER A 27 -21.28 -0.41 36.56
C SER A 27 -19.89 -0.81 37.05
N PHE A 28 -19.74 -2.03 37.53
CA PHE A 28 -18.45 -2.56 37.98
C PHE A 28 -17.45 -2.66 36.83
N ALA A 29 -17.88 -3.25 35.70
CA ALA A 29 -17.03 -3.36 34.52
C ALA A 29 -16.62 -1.99 33.95
N ARG A 30 -17.52 -1.00 34.00
CA ARG A 30 -17.23 0.36 33.59
C ARG A 30 -16.24 1.04 34.54
N ASN A 31 -16.45 0.90 35.85
CA ASN A 31 -15.59 1.55 36.86
C ASN A 31 -14.16 0.95 36.86
N SER A 32 -14.05 -0.36 36.67
CA SER A 32 -12.74 -1.03 36.57
C SER A 32 -11.90 -0.54 35.38
N ARG A 33 -12.53 -0.18 34.25
CA ARG A 33 -11.82 0.40 33.08
C ARG A 33 -11.28 1.80 33.35
N HIS A 34 -11.92 2.58 34.23
CA HIS A 34 -11.48 3.93 34.55
C HIS A 34 -10.20 3.98 35.40
N GLU A 35 -9.79 2.90 35.99
CA GLU A 35 -8.57 2.81 36.82
C GLU A 35 -7.34 2.33 36.03
N VAL A 36 -7.55 1.75 34.84
CA VAL A 36 -6.43 1.21 34.05
C VAL A 36 -5.71 2.33 33.31
N THR A 37 -4.41 2.40 33.52
CA THR A 37 -3.52 3.34 32.82
C THR A 37 -2.71 2.66 31.72
N CYS A 38 -2.35 3.42 30.68
CA CYS A 38 -1.50 2.95 29.60
C CYS A 38 -0.10 2.63 30.12
N GLN A 39 0.34 1.39 29.97
CA GLN A 39 1.63 0.89 30.42
C GLN A 39 2.59 0.65 29.27
N ASP A 40 2.06 0.24 28.10
CA ASP A 40 2.85 -0.15 26.93
C ASP A 40 2.14 0.16 25.63
N ILE A 41 2.92 0.27 24.55
CA ILE A 41 2.44 0.44 23.17
C ILE A 41 2.93 -0.73 22.34
N ARG A 42 2.02 -1.48 21.73
CA ARG A 42 2.35 -2.59 20.83
C ARG A 42 1.98 -2.25 19.41
N ILE A 43 2.99 -2.23 18.54
CA ILE A 43 2.82 -1.98 17.10
C ILE A 43 2.87 -3.32 16.37
N GLN A 44 1.88 -3.56 15.52
CA GLN A 44 1.76 -4.78 14.72
C GLN A 44 1.63 -4.41 13.25
N TYR A 45 2.32 -5.16 12.38
CA TYR A 45 2.23 -4.98 10.93
C TYR A 45 1.43 -6.14 10.33
N ARG A 46 0.50 -5.81 9.41
CA ARG A 46 -0.33 -6.80 8.70
C ARG A 46 0.33 -7.34 7.43
N ASP A 47 1.51 -6.83 7.10
CA ASP A 47 2.26 -7.17 5.90
C ASP A 47 3.75 -7.36 6.23
N ASP A 48 4.51 -7.90 5.26
CA ASP A 48 5.94 -8.18 5.43
C ASP A 48 6.84 -6.97 5.13
N TYR A 49 6.26 -5.86 4.67
CA TYR A 49 7.03 -4.64 4.44
C TYR A 49 7.44 -3.98 5.75
N ARG A 50 8.54 -3.23 5.70
CA ARG A 50 9.09 -2.51 6.86
C ARG A 50 9.47 -1.08 6.50
N PHE A 51 8.62 -0.40 5.71
CA PHE A 51 8.81 1.01 5.36
C PHE A 51 8.57 1.96 6.53
N VAL A 52 7.81 1.52 7.51
CA VAL A 52 7.52 2.24 8.74
C VAL A 52 8.09 1.45 9.88
N SER A 53 9.06 2.01 10.63
CA SER A 53 9.62 1.34 11.79
C SER A 53 8.81 1.65 13.05
N GLU A 54 8.82 0.74 14.03
CA GLU A 54 8.22 0.97 15.35
C GLU A 54 8.77 2.24 16.00
N LYS A 55 10.06 2.49 15.79
CA LYS A 55 10.73 3.68 16.31
C LYS A 55 10.13 4.95 15.73
N ASP A 56 9.90 5.01 14.40
CA ASP A 56 9.34 6.19 13.76
C ASP A 56 7.92 6.48 14.26
N VAL A 57 7.11 5.44 14.42
CA VAL A 57 5.74 5.55 14.96
C VAL A 57 5.79 6.02 16.41
N THR A 58 6.59 5.38 17.25
CA THR A 58 6.70 5.73 18.67
C THR A 58 7.22 7.16 18.86
N GLU A 59 8.22 7.58 18.08
CA GLU A 59 8.72 8.96 18.10
C GLU A 59 7.69 9.97 17.61
N ALA A 60 6.92 9.64 16.59
CA ALA A 60 5.83 10.49 16.11
C ALA A 60 4.73 10.67 17.15
N LEU A 61 4.32 9.58 17.80
CA LEU A 61 3.36 9.58 18.90
C LEU A 61 3.87 10.43 20.08
N ARG A 62 5.11 10.19 20.50
CA ARG A 62 5.71 10.93 21.60
C ARG A 62 5.84 12.44 21.34
N ARG A 63 6.15 12.83 20.10
CA ARG A 63 6.25 14.25 19.71
C ARG A 63 4.89 14.97 19.73
N ASN A 64 3.81 14.28 19.39
CA ASN A 64 2.49 14.89 19.24
C ASN A 64 1.64 14.79 20.51
N PHE A 65 1.77 13.71 21.27
CA PHE A 65 0.93 13.45 22.45
C PHE A 65 1.73 13.39 23.74
N GLY A 66 3.07 13.38 23.67
CA GLY A 66 3.92 13.16 24.86
C GLY A 66 4.05 11.67 25.21
N SER A 67 4.34 11.40 26.49
CA SER A 67 4.39 10.02 27.00
C SER A 67 2.98 9.55 27.35
N PHE A 68 2.56 8.41 26.81
CA PHE A 68 1.27 7.80 27.18
C PHE A 68 1.30 7.06 28.51
N SER A 69 2.51 6.82 29.06
CA SER A 69 2.65 6.13 30.36
C SER A 69 1.90 6.87 31.45
N GLY A 70 1.01 6.16 32.15
CA GLY A 70 0.18 6.71 33.21
C GLY A 70 -1.12 7.41 32.71
N TRP A 71 -1.36 7.55 31.41
CA TRP A 71 -2.62 8.07 30.90
C TRP A 71 -3.71 7.02 31.05
N ARG A 72 -4.91 7.43 31.43
CA ARG A 72 -6.05 6.51 31.47
C ARG A 72 -6.39 6.03 30.07
N ILE A 73 -6.57 4.72 29.90
CA ILE A 73 -6.83 4.11 28.59
C ILE A 73 -8.14 4.60 27.95
N ASP A 74 -9.13 4.95 28.75
CA ASP A 74 -10.42 5.50 28.30
C ASP A 74 -10.37 6.98 27.90
N SER A 75 -9.28 7.68 28.23
CA SER A 75 -9.04 9.08 27.85
C SER A 75 -8.18 9.22 26.59
N LEU A 76 -7.68 8.13 26.02
CA LEU A 76 -6.88 8.16 24.79
C LEU A 76 -7.76 8.46 23.58
N ASP A 77 -7.42 9.51 22.83
CA ASP A 77 -8.05 9.81 21.54
C ASP A 77 -7.46 8.90 20.44
N LEU A 78 -8.01 7.68 20.35
CA LEU A 78 -7.58 6.67 19.38
C LEU A 78 -7.71 7.18 17.95
N ALA A 79 -8.75 7.95 17.63
CA ALA A 79 -8.92 8.50 16.29
C ALA A 79 -7.83 9.52 15.92
N SER A 80 -7.35 10.30 16.86
CA SER A 80 -6.21 11.20 16.64
C SER A 80 -4.88 10.45 16.50
N ILE A 81 -4.71 9.35 17.22
CA ILE A 81 -3.57 8.44 17.08
C ILE A 81 -3.55 7.83 15.69
N GLU A 82 -4.67 7.26 15.23
CA GLU A 82 -4.82 6.69 13.89
C GLU A 82 -4.53 7.74 12.80
N ARG A 83 -5.13 8.92 12.89
CA ARG A 83 -4.85 10.02 11.94
C ARG A 83 -3.37 10.39 11.87
N LEU A 84 -2.68 10.41 13.02
CA LEU A 84 -1.25 10.69 13.04
C LEU A 84 -0.45 9.61 12.32
N VAL A 85 -0.75 8.33 12.57
CA VAL A 85 -0.07 7.19 11.94
C VAL A 85 -0.41 7.13 10.45
N ASP A 86 -1.66 7.33 10.05
CA ASP A 86 -2.11 7.38 8.64
C ASP A 86 -1.48 8.55 7.87
N ASN A 87 -1.02 9.59 8.57
CA ASN A 87 -0.25 10.66 7.94
C ASN A 87 1.16 10.24 7.52
N HIS A 88 1.66 9.09 7.95
CA HIS A 88 2.92 8.56 7.40
C HIS A 88 2.71 8.12 5.96
N SER A 89 3.63 8.51 5.06
CA SER A 89 3.46 8.33 3.61
C SER A 89 3.34 6.89 3.15
N ALA A 90 4.01 5.97 3.84
CA ALA A 90 3.99 4.55 3.52
C ALA A 90 2.86 3.77 4.23
N VAL A 91 2.05 4.43 5.06
CA VAL A 91 0.89 3.81 5.69
C VAL A 91 -0.31 3.88 4.75
N LEU A 92 -0.98 2.76 4.55
CA LEU A 92 -2.27 2.68 3.86
C LEU A 92 -3.41 2.95 4.83
N LYS A 93 -3.37 2.30 6.00
CA LYS A 93 -4.36 2.41 7.07
C LYS A 93 -3.76 1.95 8.39
N SER A 94 -4.14 2.60 9.49
CA SER A 94 -3.90 2.11 10.83
C SER A 94 -5.20 1.90 11.60
N GLU A 95 -5.16 1.06 12.63
CA GLU A 95 -6.24 0.81 13.57
C GLU A 95 -5.64 0.78 14.98
N ALA A 96 -6.19 1.58 15.88
CA ALA A 96 -5.76 1.66 17.28
C ALA A 96 -6.85 1.17 18.23
N TRP A 97 -6.49 0.39 19.23
CA TRP A 97 -7.39 -0.04 20.31
C TRP A 97 -6.63 -0.25 21.61
N THR A 98 -7.35 -0.26 22.69
CA THR A 98 -6.80 -0.53 24.03
C THR A 98 -7.35 -1.83 24.59
N THR A 99 -6.55 -2.49 25.41
CA THR A 99 -6.96 -3.69 26.16
C THR A 99 -6.99 -3.43 27.66
N GLY A 100 -7.75 -4.25 28.38
CA GLY A 100 -7.97 -4.08 29.83
C GLY A 100 -6.72 -4.24 30.71
N ASP A 101 -5.61 -4.69 30.14
CA ASP A 101 -4.29 -4.79 30.75
C ASP A 101 -3.42 -3.51 30.58
N GLY A 102 -4.00 -2.44 30.02
CA GLY A 102 -3.31 -1.15 29.88
C GLY A 102 -2.41 -1.06 28.64
N ILE A 103 -2.61 -1.89 27.63
CA ILE A 103 -1.82 -1.86 26.41
C ILE A 103 -2.57 -1.09 25.30
N LEU A 104 -1.87 -0.13 24.69
CA LEU A 104 -2.30 0.51 23.46
C LEU A 104 -1.75 -0.31 22.26
N HIS A 105 -2.65 -0.92 21.51
CA HIS A 105 -2.33 -1.64 20.28
C HIS A 105 -2.51 -0.72 19.06
N ILE A 106 -1.56 -0.78 18.14
CA ILE A 106 -1.63 -0.08 16.85
C ILE A 106 -1.31 -1.08 15.75
N SER A 107 -2.30 -1.43 14.94
CA SER A 107 -2.14 -2.28 13.77
C SER A 107 -1.92 -1.42 12.54
N ILE A 108 -0.85 -1.64 11.80
CA ILE A 108 -0.46 -0.86 10.63
C ILE A 108 -0.52 -1.74 9.39
N THR A 109 -1.29 -1.32 8.39
CA THR A 109 -1.24 -1.84 7.03
C THR A 109 -0.43 -0.87 6.19
N GLN A 110 0.68 -1.32 5.61
CA GLN A 110 1.53 -0.49 4.78
C GLN A 110 1.10 -0.52 3.32
N ARG A 111 1.47 0.52 2.56
CA ARG A 111 1.29 0.53 1.11
C ARG A 111 2.23 -0.46 0.47
N GLN A 112 1.71 -1.20 -0.50
CA GLN A 112 2.50 -2.15 -1.28
C GLN A 112 2.96 -1.46 -2.55
N PRO A 113 4.26 -1.16 -2.70
CA PRO A 113 4.76 -0.59 -3.94
C PRO A 113 4.69 -1.62 -5.06
N VAL A 114 4.27 -1.18 -6.23
CA VAL A 114 4.26 -2.01 -7.45
C VAL A 114 5.32 -1.55 -8.44
N MET A 115 5.81 -0.31 -8.30
CA MET A 115 6.82 0.25 -9.18
C MET A 115 7.58 1.38 -8.48
N ARG A 116 8.87 1.52 -8.81
CA ARG A 116 9.76 2.58 -8.35
C ARG A 116 10.13 3.49 -9.51
N PHE A 117 9.98 4.79 -9.32
CA PHE A 117 10.44 5.81 -10.26
C PHE A 117 11.67 6.50 -9.69
N GLN A 118 12.69 6.71 -10.52
CA GLN A 118 13.93 7.31 -10.07
C GLN A 118 14.55 8.22 -11.14
N LYS A 119 14.99 9.40 -10.71
CA LYS A 119 15.76 10.34 -11.53
C LYS A 119 16.88 10.92 -10.67
N GLY A 120 18.10 10.41 -10.85
CA GLY A 120 19.23 10.70 -9.95
C GLY A 120 18.91 10.22 -8.53
N ASP A 121 19.12 11.10 -7.55
CA ASP A 121 18.86 10.81 -6.13
C ASP A 121 17.39 10.96 -5.72
N LYS A 122 16.55 11.46 -6.62
CA LYS A 122 15.12 11.67 -6.37
C LYS A 122 14.31 10.52 -6.92
N GLY A 123 13.26 10.16 -6.18
CA GLY A 123 12.36 9.11 -6.62
C GLY A 123 11.15 8.96 -5.74
N PHE A 124 10.24 8.12 -6.19
CA PHE A 124 9.03 7.77 -5.47
C PHE A 124 8.57 6.35 -5.84
N TYR A 125 7.70 5.80 -5.03
CA TYR A 125 6.95 4.59 -5.33
C TYR A 125 5.54 4.93 -5.79
N ILE A 126 4.90 4.00 -6.49
CA ILE A 126 3.45 3.95 -6.62
C ILE A 126 2.93 2.62 -6.11
N ASP A 127 1.70 2.63 -5.60
CA ASP A 127 0.93 1.42 -5.33
C ASP A 127 0.10 0.99 -6.56
N ASP A 128 -0.68 -0.07 -6.41
CA ASP A 128 -1.54 -0.65 -7.45
C ASP A 128 -2.65 0.28 -7.98
N ARG A 129 -2.89 1.39 -7.29
CA ARG A 129 -3.85 2.45 -7.67
C ARG A 129 -3.18 3.67 -8.29
N GLY A 130 -1.85 3.68 -8.41
CA GLY A 130 -1.09 4.84 -8.86
C GLY A 130 -0.93 5.94 -7.79
N PHE A 131 -1.16 5.60 -6.52
CA PHE A 131 -0.89 6.52 -5.41
C PHE A 131 0.60 6.67 -5.20
N ILE A 132 1.08 7.91 -5.25
CA ILE A 132 2.50 8.27 -5.10
C ILE A 132 2.85 8.34 -3.63
N PHE A 133 3.98 7.74 -3.25
CA PHE A 133 4.58 7.93 -1.94
C PHE A 133 6.12 7.93 -2.04
N PRO A 134 6.82 8.71 -1.19
CA PRO A 134 8.27 8.91 -1.29
C PRO A 134 9.04 7.64 -0.96
N LEU A 135 10.28 7.57 -1.46
CA LEU A 135 11.23 6.52 -1.08
C LEU A 135 11.49 6.59 0.43
N GLN A 136 11.61 5.44 1.06
CA GLN A 136 11.88 5.32 2.49
C GLN A 136 13.36 5.05 2.73
N LYS A 137 13.96 5.75 3.68
CA LYS A 137 15.37 5.56 4.05
C LYS A 137 15.58 4.16 4.63
N GLY A 138 16.61 3.48 4.15
CA GLY A 138 17.00 2.16 4.68
C GLY A 138 16.16 0.98 4.17
N HIS A 139 15.09 1.22 3.41
CA HIS A 139 14.23 0.17 2.86
C HIS A 139 14.01 0.36 1.36
N SER A 140 14.21 -0.70 0.59
CA SER A 140 13.95 -0.72 -0.84
C SER A 140 13.04 -1.90 -1.18
N ALA A 141 11.94 -1.62 -1.89
CA ALA A 141 11.08 -2.67 -2.40
C ALA A 141 11.72 -3.35 -3.61
N HIS A 142 11.48 -4.65 -3.73
CA HIS A 142 11.88 -5.43 -4.90
C HIS A 142 10.80 -5.32 -5.98
N VAL A 143 10.80 -4.18 -6.67
CA VAL A 143 9.84 -3.84 -7.73
C VAL A 143 10.56 -3.30 -8.96
N PRO A 144 9.95 -3.34 -10.16
CA PRO A 144 10.53 -2.75 -11.35
C PRO A 144 10.90 -1.27 -11.16
N VAL A 145 12.05 -0.87 -11.73
CA VAL A 145 12.54 0.51 -11.68
C VAL A 145 12.32 1.19 -13.01
N VAL A 146 11.81 2.42 -12.97
CA VAL A 146 11.60 3.28 -14.14
C VAL A 146 12.46 4.52 -13.99
N ASP A 147 13.23 4.83 -15.02
CA ASP A 147 14.07 6.03 -15.10
C ASP A 147 13.80 6.85 -16.38
N GLY A 148 14.67 7.83 -16.65
CA GLY A 148 14.60 8.66 -17.86
C GLY A 148 13.69 9.86 -17.74
N ASN A 149 13.01 10.22 -18.85
CA ASN A 149 12.14 11.40 -18.93
C ASN A 149 10.72 11.14 -18.39
N ILE A 150 10.64 10.76 -17.13
CA ILE A 150 9.38 10.45 -16.45
C ILE A 150 8.43 11.67 -16.54
N PRO A 151 7.23 11.52 -17.14
CA PRO A 151 6.32 12.65 -17.38
C PRO A 151 5.47 13.01 -16.14
N VAL A 152 6.07 12.89 -14.95
CA VAL A 152 5.44 13.18 -13.66
C VAL A 152 6.35 14.12 -12.89
N LYS A 153 5.77 15.19 -12.34
CA LYS A 153 6.52 16.11 -11.47
C LYS A 153 6.84 15.42 -10.15
N MET A 154 8.12 15.22 -9.92
CA MET A 154 8.63 14.64 -8.67
C MET A 154 8.74 15.73 -7.60
N ALA A 155 7.70 15.90 -6.80
CA ALA A 155 7.79 16.71 -5.59
C ALA A 155 8.38 15.88 -4.45
N GLU A 156 9.39 16.41 -3.77
CA GLU A 156 9.96 15.76 -2.59
C GLU A 156 8.89 15.60 -1.51
N ARG A 157 8.81 14.40 -0.94
CA ARG A 157 7.86 14.04 0.12
C ARG A 157 6.38 14.10 -0.27
N TYR A 158 6.06 14.25 -1.57
CA TYR A 158 4.66 14.20 -1.99
C TYR A 158 4.06 12.82 -1.72
N LYS A 159 2.85 12.81 -1.21
CA LYS A 159 2.00 11.63 -1.11
C LYS A 159 0.61 11.96 -1.64
N GLY A 160 0.04 11.06 -2.41
CA GLY A 160 -1.30 11.24 -2.96
C GLY A 160 -1.41 10.81 -4.42
N MET A 161 -2.61 10.97 -4.96
CA MET A 161 -2.84 10.80 -6.40
C MET A 161 -2.28 12.00 -7.15
N ALA A 162 -1.68 11.78 -8.32
CA ALA A 162 -1.22 12.89 -9.15
C ALA A 162 -2.36 13.88 -9.41
N GLN A 163 -2.09 15.18 -9.22
CA GLN A 163 -3.12 16.22 -9.38
C GLN A 163 -3.42 16.48 -10.86
N ASN A 164 -2.40 16.41 -11.71
CA ASN A 164 -2.56 16.57 -13.14
C ASN A 164 -3.21 15.32 -13.76
N PRO A 165 -4.34 15.43 -14.48
CA PRO A 165 -5.03 14.29 -15.07
C PRO A 165 -4.15 13.46 -16.02
N ARG A 166 -3.23 14.09 -16.78
CA ARG A 166 -2.32 13.36 -17.69
C ARG A 166 -1.30 12.53 -16.93
N GLU A 167 -0.71 13.10 -15.87
CA GLU A 167 0.23 12.40 -14.98
C GLU A 167 -0.48 11.24 -14.28
N ARG A 168 -1.72 11.45 -13.82
CA ARG A 168 -2.53 10.41 -13.19
C ARG A 168 -2.80 9.26 -14.12
N ALA A 169 -3.32 9.52 -15.32
CA ALA A 169 -3.59 8.48 -16.32
C ALA A 169 -2.33 7.71 -16.71
N TRP A 170 -1.17 8.39 -16.78
CA TRP A 170 0.10 7.72 -17.05
C TRP A 170 0.51 6.79 -15.91
N LEU A 171 0.39 7.23 -14.66
CA LEU A 171 0.72 6.41 -13.47
C LEU A 171 -0.25 5.24 -13.29
N GLU A 172 -1.54 5.42 -13.57
CA GLU A 172 -2.53 4.34 -13.59
C GLU A 172 -2.17 3.28 -14.64
N GLY A 173 -1.77 3.70 -15.84
CA GLY A 173 -1.26 2.79 -16.86
C GLY A 173 0.01 2.06 -16.43
N MET A 174 0.93 2.72 -15.72
CA MET A 174 2.12 2.08 -15.16
C MET A 174 1.76 1.06 -14.06
N ALA A 175 0.77 1.34 -13.23
CA ALA A 175 0.26 0.40 -12.23
C ALA A 175 -0.41 -0.82 -12.89
N GLU A 176 -1.18 -0.61 -13.97
CA GLU A 176 -1.76 -1.69 -14.78
C GLU A 176 -0.67 -2.57 -15.39
N LEU A 177 0.37 -1.96 -15.96
CA LEU A 177 1.54 -2.67 -16.52
C LEU A 177 2.25 -3.50 -15.45
N ALA A 178 2.49 -2.93 -14.27
CA ALA A 178 3.08 -3.65 -13.15
C ALA A 178 2.23 -4.85 -12.72
N GLY A 179 0.91 -4.64 -12.59
CA GLY A 179 -0.04 -5.70 -12.27
C GLY A 179 -0.10 -6.80 -13.35
N PHE A 180 0.01 -6.43 -14.63
CA PHE A 180 0.11 -7.40 -15.73
C PHE A 180 1.37 -8.27 -15.61
N LEU A 181 2.53 -7.65 -15.38
CA LEU A 181 3.80 -8.37 -15.21
C LEU A 181 3.76 -9.31 -14.00
N ALA A 182 3.28 -8.84 -12.86
CA ALA A 182 3.21 -9.64 -11.63
C ALA A 182 2.28 -10.87 -11.72
N ARG A 183 1.20 -10.76 -12.51
CA ARG A 183 0.26 -11.90 -12.71
C ARG A 183 0.67 -12.86 -13.81
N SER A 184 1.66 -12.52 -14.62
CA SER A 184 2.06 -13.32 -15.77
C SER A 184 3.21 -14.26 -15.44
N LYS A 185 2.97 -15.55 -15.42
CA LYS A 185 4.03 -16.56 -15.27
C LYS A 185 5.14 -16.46 -16.32
N THR A 186 4.82 -15.95 -17.50
CA THR A 186 5.76 -15.82 -18.63
C THR A 186 6.62 -14.56 -18.51
N TRP A 187 6.02 -13.46 -18.02
CA TRP A 187 6.65 -12.14 -18.03
C TRP A 187 7.12 -11.68 -16.66
N GLU A 188 6.77 -12.42 -15.61
CA GLU A 188 7.31 -12.18 -14.27
C GLU A 188 8.84 -12.22 -14.31
N ASN A 189 9.48 -11.18 -13.80
CA ASN A 189 10.94 -11.01 -13.79
C ASN A 189 11.61 -10.98 -15.18
N SER A 190 10.85 -10.90 -16.28
CA SER A 190 11.42 -10.85 -17.65
C SER A 190 11.98 -9.47 -18.03
N ILE A 191 11.47 -8.41 -17.40
CA ILE A 191 11.90 -7.03 -17.61
C ILE A 191 12.72 -6.57 -16.42
N VAL A 192 13.96 -6.14 -16.66
CA VAL A 192 14.90 -5.71 -15.60
C VAL A 192 14.93 -4.20 -15.42
N GLN A 193 14.64 -3.44 -16.47
CA GLN A 193 14.63 -1.99 -16.44
C GLN A 193 13.59 -1.44 -17.40
N MET A 194 13.03 -0.31 -17.05
CA MET A 194 12.16 0.49 -17.89
C MET A 194 12.70 1.91 -17.94
N THR A 195 12.76 2.49 -19.14
CA THR A 195 13.27 3.86 -19.33
C THR A 195 12.27 4.65 -20.15
N VAL A 196 11.97 5.86 -19.77
CA VAL A 196 11.18 6.79 -20.61
C VAL A 196 12.18 7.59 -21.45
N ASN A 197 12.11 7.45 -22.76
CA ASN A 197 12.99 8.13 -23.71
C ASN A 197 12.61 9.61 -23.91
N GLU A 198 13.34 10.32 -24.79
CA GLU A 198 13.08 11.74 -25.09
C GLU A 198 11.75 11.99 -25.77
N ASP A 199 11.25 11.02 -26.56
CA ASP A 199 9.94 11.06 -27.22
C ASP A 199 8.77 10.79 -26.24
N GLY A 200 9.07 10.44 -24.98
CA GLY A 200 8.08 10.05 -23.96
C GLY A 200 7.60 8.60 -24.10
N ASP A 201 8.22 7.80 -24.95
CA ASP A 201 7.93 6.38 -25.08
C ASP A 201 8.61 5.58 -23.96
N LEU A 202 7.88 4.65 -23.34
CA LEU A 202 8.43 3.66 -22.44
C LEU A 202 9.23 2.63 -23.24
N VAL A 203 10.46 2.39 -22.84
CA VAL A 203 11.38 1.39 -23.41
C VAL A 203 11.63 0.33 -22.35
N LEU A 204 11.39 -0.93 -22.69
CA LEU A 204 11.59 -2.08 -21.81
C LEU A 204 12.92 -2.77 -22.15
N VAL A 205 13.70 -3.08 -21.12
CA VAL A 205 14.94 -3.85 -21.24
C VAL A 205 14.70 -5.26 -20.70
N PRO A 206 14.75 -6.29 -21.54
CA PRO A 206 14.56 -7.66 -21.09
C PRO A 206 15.74 -8.16 -20.27
N ARG A 207 15.50 -9.18 -19.44
CA ARG A 207 16.56 -9.86 -18.67
C ARG A 207 17.52 -10.63 -19.58
N ASN A 208 16.97 -11.25 -20.62
CA ASN A 208 17.71 -12.05 -21.59
C ASN A 208 17.59 -11.40 -22.98
N GLY A 209 18.74 -11.19 -23.63
CA GLY A 209 18.82 -10.53 -24.93
C GLY A 209 19.36 -9.10 -24.82
N LYS A 210 19.74 -8.53 -25.96
CA LYS A 210 20.29 -7.15 -26.04
C LYS A 210 19.31 -6.17 -26.70
N GLU A 211 18.20 -6.69 -27.21
CA GLU A 211 17.15 -5.89 -27.81
C GLU A 211 16.44 -5.01 -26.79
N ARG A 212 15.95 -3.87 -27.22
CA ARG A 212 15.12 -2.94 -26.45
C ARG A 212 13.74 -2.85 -27.08
N PHE A 213 12.71 -3.02 -26.27
CA PHE A 213 11.34 -2.94 -26.74
C PHE A 213 10.79 -1.53 -26.58
N ILE A 214 10.52 -0.82 -27.68
CA ILE A 214 9.80 0.46 -27.64
C ILE A 214 8.32 0.14 -27.40
N PHE A 215 7.90 0.30 -26.17
CA PHE A 215 6.54 -0.03 -25.71
C PHE A 215 5.55 1.12 -25.96
N GLY A 216 6.05 2.37 -25.99
CA GLY A 216 5.23 3.55 -26.14
C GLY A 216 4.55 3.95 -24.82
N LYS A 217 3.29 4.31 -24.87
CA LYS A 217 2.51 4.62 -23.66
C LYS A 217 2.28 3.35 -22.82
N PRO A 218 2.12 3.46 -21.49
CA PRO A 218 1.82 2.30 -20.64
C PRO A 218 0.35 1.89 -20.71
N ASP A 219 -0.14 1.62 -21.91
CA ASP A 219 -1.49 1.17 -22.20
C ASP A 219 -1.48 -0.20 -22.88
N SER A 220 -2.62 -0.91 -22.82
CA SER A 220 -2.82 -2.21 -23.50
C SER A 220 -1.67 -3.21 -23.32
N PRO A 221 -1.20 -3.48 -22.08
CA PRO A 221 -0.01 -4.31 -21.85
C PRO A 221 -0.16 -5.71 -22.46
N ALA A 222 -1.32 -6.33 -22.37
CA ALA A 222 -1.55 -7.66 -22.92
C ALA A 222 -1.30 -7.74 -24.43
N GLU A 223 -1.80 -6.77 -25.21
CA GLU A 223 -1.61 -6.74 -26.67
C GLU A 223 -0.14 -6.50 -27.05
N LYS A 224 0.54 -5.63 -26.34
CA LYS A 224 1.94 -5.30 -26.61
C LYS A 224 2.86 -6.45 -26.23
N PHE A 225 2.62 -7.11 -25.10
CA PHE A 225 3.36 -8.31 -24.73
C PHE A 225 3.07 -9.51 -25.63
N ALA A 226 1.86 -9.62 -26.21
CA ALA A 226 1.60 -10.61 -27.27
C ALA A 226 2.52 -10.37 -28.49
N ARG A 227 2.70 -9.11 -28.93
CA ARG A 227 3.65 -8.78 -30.00
C ARG A 227 5.11 -9.06 -29.61
N ILE A 228 5.50 -8.87 -28.36
CA ILE A 228 6.83 -9.27 -27.86
C ILE A 228 6.97 -10.81 -27.92
N ALA A 229 5.92 -11.56 -27.57
CA ALA A 229 5.92 -13.02 -27.70
C ALA A 229 6.08 -13.46 -29.17
N ASP A 230 5.38 -12.79 -30.09
CA ASP A 230 5.49 -13.06 -31.54
C ASP A 230 6.90 -12.75 -32.07
N TYR A 231 7.55 -11.69 -31.57
CA TYR A 231 8.95 -11.41 -31.86
C TYR A 231 9.85 -12.58 -31.46
N TYR A 232 9.74 -13.07 -30.22
CA TYR A 232 10.55 -14.19 -29.75
C TYR A 232 10.24 -15.50 -30.47
N ARG A 233 8.99 -15.73 -30.86
CA ARG A 233 8.54 -16.97 -31.52
C ARG A 233 8.89 -17.03 -32.98
N TYR A 234 8.74 -15.93 -33.72
CA TYR A 234 8.79 -15.95 -35.19
C TYR A 234 9.93 -15.11 -35.79
N VAL A 235 10.31 -14.00 -35.15
CA VAL A 235 11.26 -13.05 -35.75
C VAL A 235 12.68 -13.34 -35.27
N LYS A 236 12.92 -13.44 -33.95
CA LYS A 236 14.24 -13.67 -33.38
C LYS A 236 14.89 -14.96 -33.92
N PRO A 237 14.20 -16.12 -34.01
CA PRO A 237 14.81 -17.36 -34.52
C PRO A 237 15.14 -17.32 -36.00
N SER A 238 14.61 -16.38 -36.80
CA SER A 238 14.89 -16.26 -38.24
C SER A 238 16.16 -15.48 -38.56
N ARG A 239 16.87 -15.01 -37.54
CA ARG A 239 18.10 -14.22 -37.66
C ARG A 239 19.14 -14.67 -36.67
N ASP A 240 20.36 -14.19 -36.84
CA ASP A 240 21.43 -14.39 -35.88
C ASP A 240 21.06 -13.75 -34.53
N GLU A 241 21.63 -14.29 -33.45
CA GLU A 241 21.47 -13.76 -32.11
C GLU A 241 21.89 -12.29 -32.09
N ASP A 242 21.08 -11.44 -31.48
CA ASP A 242 21.31 -9.99 -31.36
C ASP A 242 21.28 -9.19 -32.70
N TRP A 243 20.72 -9.72 -33.76
CA TRP A 243 20.56 -9.00 -35.04
C TRP A 243 19.76 -7.70 -34.88
N TYR A 244 18.67 -7.74 -34.14
CA TYR A 244 17.85 -6.57 -33.87
C TYR A 244 18.17 -5.97 -32.52
N ARG A 245 18.49 -4.65 -32.51
CA ARG A 245 18.74 -3.89 -31.27
C ARG A 245 17.47 -3.24 -30.73
N THR A 246 16.55 -2.93 -31.64
CA THR A 246 15.31 -2.24 -31.28
C THR A 246 14.11 -2.95 -31.90
N VAL A 247 13.11 -3.22 -31.06
CA VAL A 247 11.85 -3.85 -31.44
C VAL A 247 10.71 -2.94 -31.00
N ASN A 248 10.04 -2.30 -31.95
CA ASN A 248 8.94 -1.39 -31.66
C ASN A 248 7.61 -2.13 -31.69
N VAL A 249 6.93 -2.16 -30.54
CA VAL A 249 5.63 -2.82 -30.32
C VAL A 249 4.51 -1.84 -29.99
N LYS A 250 4.76 -0.53 -30.07
CA LYS A 250 3.79 0.49 -29.66
C LYS A 250 2.57 0.60 -30.59
N TYR A 251 2.71 0.22 -31.85
CA TYR A 251 1.64 0.36 -32.83
C TYR A 251 0.78 -0.91 -32.89
N LYS A 252 -0.53 -0.73 -32.97
CA LYS A 252 -1.48 -1.84 -33.07
C LYS A 252 -1.25 -2.64 -34.33
N GLY A 253 -1.15 -3.98 -34.21
CA GLY A 253 -0.99 -4.88 -35.36
C GLY A 253 0.36 -4.78 -36.10
N GLN A 254 1.34 -4.06 -35.55
CA GLN A 254 2.64 -3.87 -36.16
C GLN A 254 3.79 -4.22 -35.20
N LEU A 255 4.82 -4.84 -35.79
CA LEU A 255 6.08 -5.13 -35.13
C LEU A 255 7.20 -4.64 -36.04
N ILE A 256 7.98 -3.65 -35.60
CA ILE A 256 9.03 -3.02 -36.40
C ILE A 256 10.37 -3.28 -35.73
N CYS A 257 11.25 -4.03 -36.40
CA CYS A 257 12.58 -4.37 -35.89
C CYS A 257 13.66 -3.55 -36.61
N ARG A 258 14.63 -3.06 -35.88
CA ARG A 258 15.79 -2.29 -36.36
C ARG A 258 17.09 -2.83 -35.78
N GLN A 259 18.13 -2.79 -36.58
CA GLN A 259 19.52 -3.05 -36.17
C GLN A 259 20.07 -1.95 -35.25
#